data_353b6851fa03773c5710009caf96ebbb
#
_entry.id   353b6851fa03773c5710009caf96ebbb
#
_cell.length_a   1.000
_cell.length_b   1.000
_cell.length_c   1.000
_cell.angle_alpha   90.00
_cell.angle_beta   90.00
_cell.angle_gamma   90.00
#
_symmetry.space_group_name_H-M   'P 1'
#
loop_
_entity.id
_entity.type
_entity.pdbx_description
1 polymer ?
#
loop_
_entity_poly.entity_id
_entity_poly.type
_entity_poly.pdbx_seq_one_letter_code
_entity_poly.pdbx_strand_id
1 'polypeptide(L)'
;MKTRDNPLKMQVEKNVVDIVTIAGTRPEIIKLADLVQLLDGQGNHALIYTGQHYSDNMKSIFFDELKIKPDYDLRCDTSDVATLKENMLKYLREIKPPHILVYGDTNSSLAGALAAKEVGSTLVHIEAGLRCFDLSVPEERARIKIDSISDYLFPPTELARTFLSYEEIDKNVTVTGNLVVDVCKRLAKVADEYGRHYDLPDKYLLLTMHRQENVDERERLEMLRKHLSGIEHKIVFPIHPRTKNNLSRYGITLPPNVIAIEPAGYLEFLYLLKNCQLVMTDSGGVQEEAIVLRRPCVTLRHVSERWETLLLKANVLFPLHRRDPLSDVIEMMLDAKIERNPYGENVAGRMLHLIKEITQ
;
A
#
# COMPACT_ATOMS: atom_id res chain seq x y z
N MET A 1 15.79 -27.73 -25.11
CA MET A 1 16.34 -27.11 -23.90
C MET A 1 16.73 -25.67 -24.24
N LYS A 2 15.84 -24.71 -23.97
CA LYS A 2 16.16 -23.28 -24.09
C LYS A 2 16.69 -22.83 -22.74
N THR A 3 17.94 -22.39 -22.70
CA THR A 3 18.60 -21.75 -21.57
C THR A 3 17.76 -20.55 -21.14
N ARG A 4 17.25 -20.56 -19.91
CA ARG A 4 16.60 -19.41 -19.30
C ARG A 4 17.70 -18.36 -19.10
N ASP A 5 17.55 -17.24 -19.79
CA ASP A 5 18.42 -16.08 -19.65
C ASP A 5 18.47 -15.63 -18.18
N ASN A 6 19.68 -15.41 -17.72
CA ASN A 6 20.02 -14.90 -16.40
C ASN A 6 19.28 -13.57 -16.17
N PRO A 7 18.55 -13.36 -15.05
CA PRO A 7 17.91 -12.09 -14.78
C PRO A 7 18.98 -10.98 -14.77
N LEU A 8 18.73 -9.94 -15.55
CA LEU A 8 19.63 -8.83 -15.83
C LEU A 8 20.21 -8.23 -14.53
N LYS A 9 21.48 -8.51 -14.26
CA LYS A 9 22.33 -7.64 -13.47
C LYS A 9 22.42 -6.32 -14.24
N MET A 10 21.70 -5.31 -13.80
CA MET A 10 21.97 -3.97 -14.27
C MET A 10 23.17 -3.47 -13.47
N GLN A 11 24.37 -3.55 -14.11
CA GLN A 11 25.63 -3.15 -13.52
C GLN A 11 25.57 -1.67 -13.09
N VAL A 12 25.53 -1.47 -11.78
CA VAL A 12 26.13 -0.31 -11.14
C VAL A 12 27.24 -0.91 -10.26
N GLU A 13 28.49 -0.54 -10.50
CA GLU A 13 29.58 -0.78 -9.56
C GLU A 13 29.33 0.04 -8.30
N LYS A 14 28.44 -0.46 -7.41
CA LYS A 14 28.32 0.06 -6.04
C LYS A 14 29.45 -0.58 -5.24
N ASN A 15 30.39 0.21 -4.78
CA ASN A 15 31.61 -0.27 -4.14
C ASN A 15 31.35 -1.07 -2.84
N VAL A 16 30.28 -0.81 -2.12
CA VAL A 16 29.81 -1.59 -0.96
C VAL A 16 28.30 -1.31 -0.82
N VAL A 17 27.49 -2.33 -0.60
CA VAL A 17 26.06 -2.18 -0.29
C VAL A 17 25.85 -2.43 1.20
N ASP A 18 25.58 -1.37 1.95
CA ASP A 18 25.34 -1.45 3.39
C ASP A 18 23.86 -1.66 3.72
N ILE A 19 22.97 -1.16 2.85
CA ILE A 19 21.54 -1.16 3.07
C ILE A 19 20.85 -1.78 1.86
N VAL A 20 19.99 -2.79 2.10
CA VAL A 20 19.10 -3.34 1.09
C VAL A 20 17.65 -3.06 1.48
N THR A 21 16.89 -2.42 0.60
CA THR A 21 15.43 -2.32 0.75
C THR A 21 14.76 -3.39 -0.09
N ILE A 22 13.79 -4.11 0.50
CA ILE A 22 13.02 -5.16 -0.18
C ILE A 22 11.58 -4.67 -0.36
N ALA A 23 11.09 -4.77 -1.59
CA ALA A 23 9.69 -4.50 -1.95
C ALA A 23 9.21 -5.51 -3.00
N GLY A 24 7.93 -5.84 -2.99
CA GLY A 24 7.39 -6.85 -3.90
C GLY A 24 6.14 -6.45 -4.63
N THR A 25 5.47 -5.41 -4.17
CA THR A 25 4.20 -4.96 -4.70
C THR A 25 4.23 -3.49 -5.09
N ARG A 26 3.30 -3.11 -5.96
CA ARG A 26 3.16 -1.72 -6.41
C ARG A 26 2.89 -0.73 -5.25
N PRO A 27 1.99 -1.01 -4.29
CA PRO A 27 1.79 -0.11 -3.15
C PRO A 27 3.03 0.13 -2.29
N GLU A 28 3.86 -0.90 -2.07
CA GLU A 28 5.12 -0.75 -1.34
C GLU A 28 6.08 0.19 -2.06
N ILE A 29 6.26 -0.02 -3.36
CA ILE A 29 7.13 0.82 -4.19
C ILE A 29 6.69 2.29 -4.19
N ILE A 30 5.37 2.55 -4.29
CA ILE A 30 4.83 3.92 -4.21
C ILE A 30 5.26 4.57 -2.91
N LYS A 31 4.98 3.93 -1.79
CA LYS A 31 5.25 4.49 -0.46
C LYS A 31 6.75 4.65 -0.18
N LEU A 32 7.56 3.71 -0.64
CA LEU A 32 9.02 3.74 -0.47
C LEU A 32 9.74 4.73 -1.40
N ALA A 33 9.11 5.26 -2.44
CA ALA A 33 9.76 5.99 -3.51
C ALA A 33 10.67 7.13 -3.01
N ASP A 34 10.15 7.99 -2.13
CA ASP A 34 10.91 9.14 -1.62
C ASP A 34 12.07 8.71 -0.71
N LEU A 35 11.89 7.68 0.11
CA LEU A 35 12.94 7.13 0.95
C LEU A 35 14.03 6.44 0.12
N VAL A 36 13.65 5.66 -0.89
CA VAL A 36 14.60 4.98 -1.79
C VAL A 36 15.47 6.00 -2.53
N GLN A 37 14.87 7.09 -3.07
CA GLN A 37 15.65 8.16 -3.70
C GLN A 37 16.68 8.79 -2.74
N LEU A 38 16.30 9.02 -1.49
CA LEU A 38 17.21 9.56 -0.48
C LEU A 38 18.31 8.58 -0.09
N LEU A 39 18.02 7.28 0.00
CA LEU A 39 19.01 6.23 0.28
C LEU A 39 19.97 6.04 -0.90
N ASP A 40 19.46 6.01 -2.14
CA ASP A 40 20.28 5.94 -3.35
C ASP A 40 21.27 7.10 -3.44
N GLY A 41 20.85 8.29 -3.02
CA GLY A 41 21.72 9.46 -2.92
C GLY A 41 22.90 9.31 -1.94
N GLN A 42 22.91 8.30 -1.05
CA GLN A 42 24.04 7.99 -0.16
C GLN A 42 25.09 7.10 -0.85
N GLY A 43 24.75 6.40 -1.94
CA GLY A 43 25.69 5.59 -2.73
C GLY A 43 25.93 4.16 -2.25
N ASN A 44 25.37 3.75 -1.10
CA ASN A 44 25.55 2.43 -0.48
C ASN A 44 24.25 1.64 -0.29
N HIS A 45 23.21 1.98 -1.04
CA HIS A 45 21.89 1.35 -1.01
C HIS A 45 21.63 0.50 -2.25
N ALA A 46 20.82 -0.56 -2.10
CA ALA A 46 20.26 -1.33 -3.21
C ALA A 46 18.79 -1.65 -2.98
N LEU A 47 17.98 -1.55 -4.04
CA LEU A 47 16.58 -1.95 -4.05
C LEU A 47 16.40 -3.32 -4.70
N ILE A 48 15.90 -4.30 -3.94
CA ILE A 48 15.44 -5.59 -4.45
C ILE A 48 13.93 -5.53 -4.65
N TYR A 49 13.50 -5.70 -5.90
CA TYR A 49 12.08 -5.84 -6.25
C TYR A 49 11.76 -7.31 -6.55
N THR A 50 10.88 -7.93 -5.76
CA THR A 50 10.58 -9.35 -5.94
C THR A 50 9.64 -9.61 -7.12
N GLY A 51 8.76 -8.65 -7.46
CA GLY A 51 7.75 -8.84 -8.51
C GLY A 51 6.73 -9.90 -8.12
N GLN A 52 6.20 -9.83 -6.89
CA GLN A 52 5.21 -10.78 -6.36
C GLN A 52 3.97 -10.91 -7.27
N HIS A 53 3.56 -9.81 -7.90
CA HIS A 53 2.53 -9.78 -8.95
C HIS A 53 3.14 -9.13 -10.19
N TYR A 54 3.60 -9.96 -11.11
CA TYR A 54 4.33 -9.53 -12.29
C TYR A 54 3.37 -9.24 -13.47
N SER A 55 3.39 -8.01 -14.00
CA SER A 55 2.79 -7.66 -15.29
C SER A 55 3.70 -6.68 -16.03
N ASP A 56 4.23 -7.09 -17.18
CA ASP A 56 5.23 -6.33 -17.96
C ASP A 56 4.73 -4.94 -18.42
N ASN A 57 3.46 -4.84 -18.81
CA ASN A 57 2.93 -3.68 -19.52
C ASN A 57 2.72 -2.41 -18.68
N MET A 58 2.73 -2.49 -17.35
CA MET A 58 2.51 -1.34 -16.45
C MET A 58 3.73 -0.99 -15.60
N LYS A 59 4.80 -1.76 -15.71
CA LYS A 59 5.93 -1.70 -14.80
C LYS A 59 6.90 -0.55 -15.09
N SER A 60 7.33 -0.39 -16.35
CA SER A 60 8.30 0.64 -16.73
C SER A 60 7.75 2.04 -16.48
N ILE A 61 6.52 2.30 -16.92
CA ILE A 61 5.83 3.58 -16.73
C ILE A 61 5.77 3.96 -15.25
N PHE A 62 5.45 2.98 -14.41
CA PHE A 62 5.30 3.17 -12.97
C PHE A 62 6.62 3.52 -12.26
N PHE A 63 7.72 2.82 -12.55
CA PHE A 63 9.04 3.14 -12.00
C PHE A 63 9.57 4.49 -12.52
N ASP A 64 9.28 4.82 -13.79
CA ASP A 64 9.65 6.09 -14.40
C ASP A 64 8.88 7.27 -13.76
N GLU A 65 7.57 7.13 -13.49
CA GLU A 65 6.77 8.11 -12.78
C GLU A 65 7.30 8.39 -11.36
N LEU A 66 7.76 7.37 -10.66
CA LEU A 66 8.32 7.47 -9.33
C LEU A 66 9.81 7.84 -9.32
N LYS A 67 10.49 7.84 -10.47
CA LYS A 67 11.94 8.11 -10.63
C LYS A 67 12.80 7.21 -9.75
N ILE A 68 12.45 5.95 -9.62
CA ILE A 68 13.24 4.93 -8.93
C ILE A 68 13.43 3.73 -9.84
N LYS A 69 14.46 2.93 -9.56
CA LYS A 69 14.77 1.75 -10.35
C LYS A 69 15.30 0.66 -9.43
N PRO A 70 14.76 -0.57 -9.49
CA PRO A 70 15.33 -1.67 -8.73
C PRO A 70 16.72 -2.04 -9.26
N ASP A 71 17.66 -2.26 -8.35
CA ASP A 71 18.99 -2.81 -8.67
C ASP A 71 18.88 -4.30 -9.02
N TYR A 72 17.93 -4.99 -8.35
CA TYR A 72 17.63 -6.40 -8.59
C TYR A 72 16.13 -6.58 -8.80
N ASP A 73 15.74 -7.03 -9.99
CA ASP A 73 14.37 -7.35 -10.36
C ASP A 73 14.22 -8.88 -10.48
N LEU A 74 13.62 -9.50 -9.46
CA LEU A 74 13.58 -10.96 -9.35
C LEU A 74 12.49 -11.63 -10.18
N ARG A 75 11.46 -10.90 -10.60
CA ARG A 75 10.35 -11.40 -11.45
C ARG A 75 9.76 -12.72 -10.94
N CYS A 76 9.50 -12.80 -9.64
CA CYS A 76 9.10 -14.06 -9.03
C CYS A 76 7.71 -14.54 -9.47
N ASP A 77 6.78 -13.64 -9.78
CA ASP A 77 5.39 -13.91 -10.16
C ASP A 77 4.72 -14.97 -9.26
N THR A 78 4.95 -14.86 -7.98
CA THR A 78 4.39 -15.74 -6.95
C THR A 78 4.20 -15.01 -5.64
N SER A 79 3.22 -15.43 -4.87
CA SER A 79 2.99 -15.00 -3.48
C SER A 79 3.48 -16.03 -2.45
N ASP A 80 4.10 -17.14 -2.88
CA ASP A 80 4.65 -18.14 -1.97
C ASP A 80 5.88 -17.61 -1.24
N VAL A 81 5.77 -17.47 0.09
CA VAL A 81 6.81 -16.87 0.96
C VAL A 81 8.12 -17.66 0.89
N ALA A 82 8.08 -18.98 0.81
CA ALA A 82 9.29 -19.81 0.76
C ALA A 82 10.04 -19.58 -0.57
N THR A 83 9.32 -19.58 -1.68
CA THR A 83 9.90 -19.31 -3.02
C THR A 83 10.45 -17.89 -3.11
N LEU A 84 9.74 -16.89 -2.59
CA LEU A 84 10.20 -15.50 -2.55
C LEU A 84 11.51 -15.39 -1.74
N LYS A 85 11.56 -16.00 -0.56
CA LYS A 85 12.75 -16.03 0.30
C LYS A 85 13.95 -16.65 -0.41
N GLU A 86 13.80 -17.84 -0.99
CA GLU A 86 14.89 -18.54 -1.68
C GLU A 86 15.43 -17.73 -2.87
N ASN A 87 14.56 -17.05 -3.61
CA ASN A 87 15.00 -16.18 -4.71
C ASN A 87 15.81 -14.97 -4.21
N MET A 88 15.41 -14.36 -3.10
CA MET A 88 16.17 -13.25 -2.49
C MET A 88 17.51 -13.71 -1.91
N LEU A 89 17.55 -14.88 -1.27
CA LEU A 89 18.77 -15.43 -0.66
C LEU A 89 19.93 -15.61 -1.67
N LYS A 90 19.63 -15.88 -2.94
CA LYS A 90 20.66 -15.97 -4.01
C LYS A 90 21.50 -14.70 -4.11
N TYR A 91 20.86 -13.54 -3.94
CA TYR A 91 21.51 -12.23 -4.01
C TYR A 91 22.03 -11.78 -2.63
N LEU A 92 21.24 -11.96 -1.57
CA LEU A 92 21.61 -11.52 -0.23
C LEU A 92 22.85 -12.24 0.31
N ARG A 93 23.06 -13.51 -0.03
CA ARG A 93 24.28 -14.26 0.33
C ARG A 93 25.54 -13.76 -0.43
N GLU A 94 25.36 -13.19 -1.62
CA GLU A 94 26.43 -12.55 -2.39
C GLU A 94 26.74 -11.14 -1.85
N ILE A 95 25.68 -10.33 -1.67
CA ILE A 95 25.77 -8.93 -1.21
C ILE A 95 26.23 -8.84 0.24
N LYS A 96 25.68 -9.71 1.12
CA LYS A 96 25.90 -9.72 2.57
C LYS A 96 25.66 -8.34 3.22
N PRO A 97 24.51 -7.69 2.98
CA PRO A 97 24.28 -6.36 3.49
C PRO A 97 24.18 -6.39 5.01
N PRO A 98 24.83 -5.46 5.76
CA PRO A 98 24.64 -5.34 7.20
C PRO A 98 23.18 -5.09 7.61
N HIS A 99 22.44 -4.33 6.76
CA HIS A 99 21.07 -3.89 7.11
C HIS A 99 20.10 -4.21 5.97
N ILE A 100 18.92 -4.72 6.37
CA ILE A 100 17.80 -4.97 5.45
C ILE A 100 16.56 -4.26 5.95
N LEU A 101 15.93 -3.49 5.08
CA LEU A 101 14.68 -2.79 5.32
C LEU A 101 13.55 -3.53 4.61
N VAL A 102 12.46 -3.80 5.34
CA VAL A 102 11.19 -4.32 4.80
C VAL A 102 10.06 -3.35 5.12
N TYR A 103 9.05 -3.28 4.28
CA TYR A 103 7.92 -2.37 4.41
C TYR A 103 6.60 -3.12 4.52
N GLY A 104 5.80 -2.82 5.55
CA GLY A 104 4.44 -3.33 5.70
C GLY A 104 4.37 -4.84 5.89
N ASP A 105 3.38 -5.48 5.25
CA ASP A 105 2.87 -6.79 5.64
C ASP A 105 2.64 -7.76 4.46
N THR A 106 3.26 -7.48 3.32
CA THR A 106 3.14 -8.35 2.16
C THR A 106 3.92 -9.67 2.34
N ASN A 107 3.62 -10.65 1.51
CA ASN A 107 4.40 -11.89 1.49
C ASN A 107 5.87 -11.64 1.11
N SER A 108 6.15 -10.61 0.31
CA SER A 108 7.52 -10.18 0.00
C SER A 108 8.23 -9.59 1.21
N SER A 109 7.54 -8.78 2.01
CA SER A 109 8.07 -8.23 3.27
C SER A 109 8.36 -9.33 4.28
N LEU A 110 7.44 -10.29 4.43
CA LEU A 110 7.65 -11.45 5.30
C LEU A 110 8.82 -12.32 4.83
N ALA A 111 8.90 -12.62 3.54
CA ALA A 111 9.99 -13.39 2.97
C ALA A 111 11.34 -12.66 3.12
N GLY A 112 11.35 -11.34 2.92
CA GLY A 112 12.52 -10.49 3.12
C GLY A 112 12.98 -10.46 4.57
N ALA A 113 12.06 -10.35 5.52
CA ALA A 113 12.37 -10.39 6.94
C ALA A 113 12.97 -11.74 7.37
N LEU A 114 12.42 -12.85 6.88
CA LEU A 114 12.96 -14.19 7.13
C LEU A 114 14.35 -14.36 6.47
N ALA A 115 14.54 -13.85 5.27
CA ALA A 115 15.84 -13.88 4.58
C ALA A 115 16.89 -13.04 5.31
N ALA A 116 16.53 -11.86 5.82
CA ALA A 116 17.42 -11.01 6.62
C ALA A 116 17.97 -11.74 7.84
N LYS A 117 17.09 -12.41 8.59
CA LYS A 117 17.50 -13.20 9.77
C LYS A 117 18.38 -14.38 9.39
N GLU A 118 18.17 -15.02 8.23
CA GLU A 118 18.97 -16.14 7.77
C GLU A 118 20.38 -15.73 7.35
N VAL A 119 20.56 -14.55 6.74
CA VAL A 119 21.88 -14.04 6.35
C VAL A 119 22.59 -13.27 7.48
N GLY A 120 21.93 -13.08 8.63
CA GLY A 120 22.49 -12.40 9.81
C GLY A 120 22.50 -10.88 9.71
N SER A 121 21.68 -10.29 8.84
CA SER A 121 21.52 -8.84 8.71
C SER A 121 20.65 -8.27 9.82
N THR A 122 20.92 -7.02 10.22
CA THR A 122 20.02 -6.22 11.05
C THR A 122 18.74 -5.91 10.26
N LEU A 123 17.58 -6.26 10.81
CA LEU A 123 16.28 -6.10 10.18
C LEU A 123 15.56 -4.86 10.70
N VAL A 124 15.20 -3.96 9.80
CA VAL A 124 14.37 -2.78 10.08
C VAL A 124 12.99 -2.97 9.46
N HIS A 125 11.93 -2.91 10.26
CA HIS A 125 10.56 -3.00 9.80
C HIS A 125 9.91 -1.61 9.76
N ILE A 126 9.61 -1.13 8.57
CA ILE A 126 8.89 0.12 8.32
C ILE A 126 7.38 -0.17 8.22
N GLU A 127 6.54 0.68 8.79
CA GLU A 127 5.09 0.49 8.98
C GLU A 127 4.78 -0.62 10.02
N ALA A 128 5.63 -0.76 11.04
CA ALA A 128 5.48 -1.73 12.12
C ALA A 128 4.28 -1.41 13.04
N GLY A 129 3.77 -2.41 13.76
CA GLY A 129 2.79 -2.25 14.82
C GLY A 129 1.36 -1.99 14.39
N LEU A 130 1.04 -2.04 13.11
CA LEU A 130 -0.36 -2.00 12.65
C LEU A 130 -1.07 -3.29 13.06
N ARG A 131 -2.32 -3.19 13.51
CA ARG A 131 -3.16 -4.35 13.90
C ARG A 131 -4.61 -4.14 13.47
N CYS A 132 -5.20 -5.18 12.88
CA CYS A 132 -6.65 -5.24 12.68
C CYS A 132 -7.34 -6.22 13.65
N PHE A 133 -6.55 -6.95 14.46
CA PHE A 133 -7.00 -7.92 15.46
C PHE A 133 -7.86 -9.07 14.90
N ASP A 134 -7.66 -9.39 13.61
CA ASP A 134 -8.33 -10.50 12.94
C ASP A 134 -7.29 -11.42 12.28
N LEU A 135 -6.99 -12.54 12.93
CA LEU A 135 -6.02 -13.52 12.44
C LEU A 135 -6.49 -14.29 11.19
N SER A 136 -7.74 -14.14 10.76
CA SER A 136 -8.19 -14.66 9.48
C SER A 136 -7.59 -13.89 8.30
N VAL A 137 -7.21 -12.62 8.52
CA VAL A 137 -6.53 -11.76 7.55
C VAL A 137 -5.07 -12.20 7.41
N PRO A 138 -4.60 -12.63 6.22
CA PRO A 138 -3.22 -13.11 6.03
C PRO A 138 -2.16 -12.06 6.38
N GLU A 139 -2.42 -10.80 6.04
CA GLU A 139 -1.52 -9.67 6.34
C GLU A 139 -1.35 -9.44 7.84
N GLU A 140 -2.37 -9.74 8.66
CA GLU A 140 -2.26 -9.62 10.12
C GLU A 140 -1.22 -10.59 10.68
N ARG A 141 -1.25 -11.84 10.22
CA ARG A 141 -0.27 -12.86 10.61
C ARG A 141 1.14 -12.51 10.13
N ALA A 142 1.25 -11.94 8.92
CA ALA A 142 2.53 -11.51 8.36
C ALA A 142 3.16 -10.39 9.20
N ARG A 143 2.39 -9.31 9.52
CA ARG A 143 2.93 -8.17 10.28
C ARG A 143 3.32 -8.54 11.70
N ILE A 144 2.51 -9.33 12.40
CA ILE A 144 2.86 -9.84 13.74
C ILE A 144 4.18 -10.61 13.67
N LYS A 145 4.36 -11.48 12.67
CA LYS A 145 5.59 -12.25 12.51
C LYS A 145 6.79 -11.37 12.20
N ILE A 146 6.65 -10.39 11.29
CA ILE A 146 7.74 -9.47 10.95
C ILE A 146 8.12 -8.64 12.18
N ASP A 147 7.15 -8.05 12.89
CA ASP A 147 7.38 -7.28 14.11
C ASP A 147 8.16 -8.09 15.14
N SER A 148 7.76 -9.35 15.38
CA SER A 148 8.36 -10.21 16.41
C SER A 148 9.83 -10.59 16.16
N ILE A 149 10.33 -10.46 14.91
CA ILE A 149 11.71 -10.84 14.56
C ILE A 149 12.58 -9.64 14.16
N SER A 150 12.01 -8.43 14.10
CA SER A 150 12.72 -7.22 13.70
C SER A 150 13.60 -6.69 14.81
N ASP A 151 14.78 -6.15 14.43
CA ASP A 151 15.73 -5.54 15.36
C ASP A 151 15.37 -4.07 15.64
N TYR A 152 14.80 -3.38 14.63
CA TYR A 152 14.29 -2.01 14.73
C TYR A 152 12.90 -1.93 14.11
N LEU A 153 12.00 -1.21 14.79
CA LEU A 153 10.60 -1.09 14.38
C LEU A 153 10.23 0.38 14.24
N PHE A 154 9.68 0.73 13.09
CA PHE A 154 9.27 2.09 12.74
C PHE A 154 7.74 2.16 12.58
N PRO A 155 6.98 2.21 13.70
CA PRO A 155 5.54 2.39 13.65
C PRO A 155 5.17 3.78 13.08
N PRO A 156 4.07 3.88 12.32
CA PRO A 156 3.64 5.14 11.71
C PRO A 156 3.04 6.12 12.73
N THR A 157 2.57 5.64 13.89
CA THR A 157 1.86 6.46 14.89
C THR A 157 2.12 5.94 16.29
N GLU A 158 1.81 6.77 17.31
CA GLU A 158 1.86 6.34 18.72
C GLU A 158 0.85 5.23 19.02
N LEU A 159 -0.26 5.14 18.28
CA LEU A 159 -1.20 4.04 18.44
C LEU A 159 -0.60 2.71 17.99
N ALA A 160 0.07 2.69 16.83
CA ALA A 160 0.78 1.51 16.35
C ALA A 160 1.90 1.09 17.32
N ARG A 161 2.64 2.05 17.89
CA ARG A 161 3.61 1.79 18.97
C ARG A 161 2.95 1.17 20.19
N THR A 162 1.77 1.64 20.59
CA THR A 162 1.03 1.09 21.73
C THR A 162 0.65 -0.37 21.49
N PHE A 163 0.29 -0.76 20.26
CA PHE A 163 0.01 -2.16 19.92
C PHE A 163 1.25 -3.05 20.03
N LEU A 164 2.43 -2.55 19.62
CA LEU A 164 3.70 -3.27 19.85
C LEU A 164 3.97 -3.47 21.34
N SER A 165 3.74 -2.43 22.16
CA SER A 165 3.93 -2.53 23.61
C SER A 165 2.99 -3.55 24.27
N TYR A 166 1.76 -3.71 23.79
CA TYR A 166 0.86 -4.79 24.26
C TYR A 166 1.37 -6.20 23.91
N GLU A 167 2.24 -6.31 22.91
CA GLU A 167 2.92 -7.55 22.53
C GLU A 167 4.32 -7.66 23.15
N GLU A 168 4.64 -6.82 24.14
CA GLU A 168 5.93 -6.76 24.84
C GLU A 168 7.13 -6.41 23.92
N ILE A 169 6.86 -5.69 22.82
CA ILE A 169 7.86 -5.19 21.86
C ILE A 169 8.09 -3.69 22.10
N ASP A 170 9.03 -3.36 22.98
CA ASP A 170 9.33 -1.96 23.37
C ASP A 170 10.73 -1.52 22.95
N LYS A 171 11.64 -2.46 22.67
CA LYS A 171 13.03 -2.15 22.36
C LYS A 171 13.20 -1.73 20.90
N ASN A 172 13.96 -0.66 20.65
CA ASN A 172 14.26 -0.11 19.33
C ASN A 172 13.00 0.24 18.50
N VAL A 173 11.98 0.75 19.19
CA VAL A 173 10.73 1.20 18.58
C VAL A 173 10.72 2.71 18.51
N THR A 174 10.68 3.28 17.29
CA THR A 174 10.67 4.72 17.05
C THR A 174 9.54 5.14 16.14
N VAL A 175 8.62 5.97 16.59
CA VAL A 175 7.52 6.49 15.77
C VAL A 175 8.04 7.43 14.68
N THR A 176 7.86 7.03 13.43
CA THR A 176 8.43 7.75 12.28
C THR A 176 7.42 8.56 11.48
N GLY A 177 6.14 8.20 11.52
CA GLY A 177 5.14 8.63 10.55
C GLY A 177 4.99 7.61 9.42
N ASN A 178 4.13 7.91 8.44
CA ASN A 178 3.89 7.04 7.29
C ASN A 178 4.41 7.69 6.00
N LEU A 179 5.25 6.97 5.25
CA LEU A 179 5.87 7.43 4.01
C LEU A 179 4.84 7.84 2.93
N VAL A 180 3.60 7.33 3.00
CA VAL A 180 2.52 7.72 2.09
C VAL A 180 2.28 9.23 2.06
N VAL A 181 2.56 9.94 3.18
CA VAL A 181 2.32 11.39 3.28
C VAL A 181 3.16 12.16 2.26
N ASP A 182 4.44 11.85 2.19
CA ASP A 182 5.39 12.61 1.36
C ASP A 182 5.10 12.35 -0.12
N VAL A 183 4.99 11.09 -0.53
CA VAL A 183 4.70 10.71 -1.92
C VAL A 183 3.32 11.19 -2.36
N CYS A 184 2.29 11.04 -1.55
CA CYS A 184 0.93 11.48 -1.86
C CYS A 184 0.88 13.01 -2.04
N LYS A 185 1.44 13.79 -1.10
CA LYS A 185 1.50 15.25 -1.20
C LYS A 185 2.32 15.73 -2.41
N ARG A 186 3.44 15.07 -2.71
CA ARG A 186 4.29 15.42 -3.86
C ARG A 186 3.58 15.15 -5.17
N LEU A 187 3.02 13.96 -5.35
CA LEU A 187 2.39 13.55 -6.60
C LEU A 187 1.02 14.19 -6.82
N ALA A 188 0.26 14.50 -5.75
CA ALA A 188 -0.99 15.22 -5.88
C ALA A 188 -0.85 16.64 -6.47
N LYS A 189 0.36 17.24 -6.41
CA LYS A 189 0.63 18.55 -7.05
C LYS A 189 0.63 18.47 -8.57
N VAL A 190 1.07 17.34 -9.13
CA VAL A 190 1.16 17.13 -10.59
C VAL A 190 0.00 16.28 -11.13
N ALA A 191 -0.81 15.70 -10.27
CA ALA A 191 -1.92 14.80 -10.63
C ALA A 191 -2.93 15.45 -11.58
N ASP A 192 -3.13 16.78 -11.50
CA ASP A 192 -4.06 17.51 -12.37
C ASP A 192 -3.70 17.40 -13.86
N GLU A 193 -2.42 17.23 -14.19
CA GLU A 193 -1.95 17.07 -15.57
C GLU A 193 -2.37 15.71 -16.16
N TYR A 194 -2.53 14.70 -15.29
CA TYR A 194 -2.85 13.33 -15.67
C TYR A 194 -4.34 13.03 -15.72
N GLY A 195 -5.16 13.80 -15.00
CA GLY A 195 -6.60 13.57 -14.90
C GLY A 195 -7.48 14.45 -15.80
N ARG A 196 -6.91 15.44 -16.47
CA ARG A 196 -7.69 16.41 -17.30
C ARG A 196 -8.43 15.80 -18.47
N HIS A 197 -8.07 14.62 -18.92
CA HIS A 197 -8.73 13.92 -20.02
C HIS A 197 -10.04 13.24 -19.62
N TYR A 198 -10.32 13.09 -18.32
CA TYR A 198 -11.57 12.51 -17.84
C TYR A 198 -12.72 13.52 -17.96
N ASP A 199 -13.81 13.12 -18.62
CA ASP A 199 -15.09 13.83 -18.60
C ASP A 199 -15.88 13.37 -17.35
N LEU A 200 -15.68 14.10 -16.25
CA LEU A 200 -16.23 13.77 -14.94
C LEU A 200 -17.34 14.74 -14.53
N PRO A 201 -18.31 14.29 -13.73
CA PRO A 201 -19.23 15.20 -13.06
C PRO A 201 -18.48 16.18 -12.14
N ASP A 202 -19.01 17.43 -12.02
CA ASP A 202 -18.44 18.43 -11.10
C ASP A 202 -18.36 17.94 -9.65
N LYS A 203 -19.30 17.09 -9.24
CA LYS A 203 -19.35 16.46 -7.93
C LYS A 203 -19.56 14.97 -8.08
N TYR A 204 -18.70 14.19 -7.44
CA TYR A 204 -18.79 12.73 -7.47
C TYR A 204 -18.23 12.10 -6.21
N LEU A 205 -18.67 10.88 -5.95
CA LEU A 205 -18.04 9.96 -5.01
C LEU A 205 -17.07 9.07 -5.79
N LEU A 206 -15.95 8.70 -5.19
CA LEU A 206 -15.00 7.76 -5.77
C LEU A 206 -15.23 6.36 -5.18
N LEU A 207 -15.25 5.32 -6.02
CA LEU A 207 -15.31 3.93 -5.57
C LEU A 207 -14.07 3.18 -6.04
N THR A 208 -13.43 2.44 -5.13
CA THR A 208 -12.44 1.44 -5.49
C THR A 208 -12.68 0.14 -4.74
N MET A 209 -12.69 -1.00 -5.43
CA MET A 209 -12.95 -2.29 -4.82
C MET A 209 -12.29 -3.44 -5.61
N HIS A 210 -11.52 -4.27 -4.91
CA HIS A 210 -10.76 -5.36 -5.53
C HIS A 210 -10.44 -6.53 -4.59
N ARG A 211 -10.75 -6.43 -3.28
CA ARG A 211 -10.47 -7.51 -2.34
C ARG A 211 -11.34 -8.73 -2.61
N GLN A 212 -10.73 -9.91 -2.47
CA GLN A 212 -11.38 -11.21 -2.72
C GLN A 212 -12.70 -11.34 -1.96
N GLU A 213 -12.69 -11.00 -0.69
CA GLU A 213 -13.84 -11.06 0.21
C GLU A 213 -15.05 -10.25 -0.26
N ASN A 214 -14.83 -9.22 -1.09
CA ASN A 214 -15.87 -8.33 -1.59
C ASN A 214 -16.31 -8.63 -3.03
N VAL A 215 -15.41 -9.20 -3.86
CA VAL A 215 -15.66 -9.27 -5.30
C VAL A 215 -15.71 -10.67 -5.88
N ASP A 216 -15.28 -11.72 -5.15
CA ASP A 216 -15.23 -13.07 -5.72
C ASP A 216 -16.57 -13.80 -5.66
N GLU A 217 -17.43 -13.45 -4.72
CA GLU A 217 -18.74 -14.08 -4.56
C GLU A 217 -19.84 -13.22 -5.19
N ARG A 218 -20.76 -13.93 -5.93
CA ARG A 218 -21.92 -13.29 -6.56
C ARG A 218 -22.75 -12.48 -5.56
N GLU A 219 -23.03 -13.05 -4.40
CA GLU A 219 -23.83 -12.43 -3.36
C GLU A 219 -23.26 -11.09 -2.90
N ARG A 220 -21.94 -11.00 -2.73
CA ARG A 220 -21.24 -9.77 -2.35
C ARG A 220 -21.39 -8.66 -3.38
N LEU A 221 -21.26 -9.00 -4.67
CA LEU A 221 -21.44 -8.04 -5.76
C LEU A 221 -22.91 -7.62 -5.92
N GLU A 222 -23.88 -8.50 -5.65
CA GLU A 222 -25.30 -8.15 -5.61
C GLU A 222 -25.61 -7.19 -4.44
N MET A 223 -25.03 -7.43 -3.26
CA MET A 223 -25.13 -6.50 -2.12
C MET A 223 -24.54 -5.14 -2.46
N LEU A 224 -23.34 -5.11 -3.05
CA LEU A 224 -22.72 -3.86 -3.53
C LEU A 224 -23.67 -3.13 -4.48
N ARG A 225 -24.16 -3.80 -5.53
CA ARG A 225 -25.08 -3.21 -6.50
C ARG A 225 -26.33 -2.62 -5.81
N LYS A 226 -26.89 -3.34 -4.83
CA LYS A 226 -28.05 -2.87 -4.06
C LYS A 226 -27.73 -1.58 -3.29
N HIS A 227 -26.61 -1.54 -2.58
CA HIS A 227 -26.16 -0.34 -1.86
C HIS A 227 -25.93 0.84 -2.80
N LEU A 228 -25.21 0.61 -3.92
CA LEU A 228 -24.94 1.67 -4.89
C LEU A 228 -26.21 2.23 -5.53
N SER A 229 -27.23 1.39 -5.76
CA SER A 229 -28.52 1.83 -6.32
C SER A 229 -29.29 2.80 -5.42
N GLY A 230 -29.02 2.79 -4.11
CA GLY A 230 -29.65 3.70 -3.15
C GLY A 230 -28.95 5.03 -2.96
N ILE A 231 -27.86 5.28 -3.68
CA ILE A 231 -27.06 6.51 -3.59
C ILE A 231 -27.49 7.48 -4.69
N GLU A 232 -27.84 8.71 -4.33
CA GLU A 232 -28.26 9.73 -5.31
C GLU A 232 -27.09 10.40 -6.04
N HIS A 233 -25.91 10.39 -5.44
CA HIS A 233 -24.68 10.97 -6.00
C HIS A 233 -24.16 10.17 -7.20
N LYS A 234 -23.49 10.86 -8.14
CA LYS A 234 -22.68 10.19 -9.16
C LYS A 234 -21.47 9.53 -8.53
N ILE A 235 -21.15 8.31 -8.98
CA ILE A 235 -20.05 7.51 -8.47
C ILE A 235 -19.11 7.23 -9.63
N VAL A 236 -17.86 7.68 -9.53
CA VAL A 236 -16.79 7.33 -10.47
C VAL A 236 -16.09 6.08 -9.95
N PHE A 237 -16.01 5.06 -10.80
CA PHE A 237 -15.45 3.76 -10.44
C PHE A 237 -14.35 3.34 -11.43
N PRO A 238 -13.07 3.67 -11.17
CA PRO A 238 -11.95 3.05 -11.88
C PRO A 238 -11.93 1.56 -11.53
N ILE A 239 -12.55 0.76 -12.42
CA ILE A 239 -12.88 -0.62 -12.09
C ILE A 239 -11.68 -1.55 -12.23
N HIS A 240 -11.32 -2.23 -11.14
CA HIS A 240 -10.24 -3.21 -11.15
C HIS A 240 -10.60 -4.40 -12.06
N PRO A 241 -9.65 -4.98 -12.85
CA PRO A 241 -9.92 -6.09 -13.76
C PRO A 241 -10.61 -7.29 -13.13
N ARG A 242 -10.22 -7.66 -11.90
CA ARG A 242 -10.87 -8.74 -11.13
C ARG A 242 -12.35 -8.46 -10.92
N THR A 243 -12.70 -7.25 -10.49
CA THR A 243 -14.08 -6.83 -10.25
C THR A 243 -14.88 -6.80 -11.54
N LYS A 244 -14.31 -6.24 -12.63
CA LYS A 244 -14.92 -6.19 -13.97
C LYS A 244 -15.23 -7.59 -14.49
N ASN A 245 -14.27 -8.52 -14.36
CA ASN A 245 -14.44 -9.90 -14.81
C ASN A 245 -15.52 -10.62 -14.01
N ASN A 246 -15.59 -10.45 -12.70
CA ASN A 246 -16.58 -11.11 -11.85
C ASN A 246 -17.99 -10.52 -12.05
N LEU A 247 -18.14 -9.22 -12.23
CA LEU A 247 -19.43 -8.60 -12.61
C LEU A 247 -19.93 -9.21 -13.92
N SER A 248 -19.07 -9.29 -14.94
CA SER A 248 -19.40 -9.90 -16.23
C SER A 248 -19.75 -11.39 -16.09
N ARG A 249 -18.96 -12.15 -15.34
CA ARG A 249 -19.17 -13.58 -15.08
C ARG A 249 -20.53 -13.87 -14.44
N TYR A 250 -20.95 -13.01 -13.51
CA TYR A 250 -22.21 -13.18 -12.79
C TYR A 250 -23.41 -12.46 -13.45
N GLY A 251 -23.18 -11.74 -14.55
CA GLY A 251 -24.23 -10.99 -15.25
C GLY A 251 -24.80 -9.84 -14.43
N ILE A 252 -23.97 -9.23 -13.56
CA ILE A 252 -24.38 -8.12 -12.69
C ILE A 252 -24.09 -6.79 -13.39
N THR A 253 -25.12 -6.01 -13.62
CA THR A 253 -25.03 -4.66 -14.20
C THR A 253 -24.96 -3.61 -13.09
N LEU A 254 -24.02 -2.69 -13.18
CA LEU A 254 -23.92 -1.54 -12.27
C LEU A 254 -25.10 -0.58 -12.44
N PRO A 255 -25.55 0.10 -11.38
CA PRO A 255 -26.65 1.04 -11.47
C PRO A 255 -26.26 2.31 -12.27
N PRO A 256 -27.24 3.08 -12.81
CA PRO A 256 -27.01 4.18 -13.75
C PRO A 256 -26.31 5.40 -13.14
N ASN A 257 -26.24 5.52 -11.83
CA ASN A 257 -25.48 6.54 -11.12
C ASN A 257 -23.98 6.21 -11.04
N VAL A 258 -23.55 5.00 -11.43
CA VAL A 258 -22.14 4.56 -11.43
C VAL A 258 -21.54 4.74 -12.83
N ILE A 259 -20.49 5.52 -12.90
CA ILE A 259 -19.67 5.76 -14.09
C ILE A 259 -18.42 4.90 -13.97
N ALA A 260 -18.46 3.70 -14.57
CA ALA A 260 -17.29 2.81 -14.61
C ALA A 260 -16.32 3.31 -15.66
N ILE A 261 -15.06 3.50 -15.26
CA ILE A 261 -13.95 3.88 -16.15
C ILE A 261 -12.89 2.78 -16.14
N GLU A 262 -11.98 2.80 -17.10
CA GLU A 262 -10.85 1.85 -17.12
C GLU A 262 -9.96 2.03 -15.87
N PRO A 263 -9.17 1.01 -15.50
CA PRO A 263 -8.28 1.09 -14.35
C PRO A 263 -7.33 2.29 -14.45
N ALA A 264 -7.34 3.16 -13.45
CA ALA A 264 -6.51 4.35 -13.40
C ALA A 264 -5.06 4.02 -13.00
N GLY A 265 -4.09 4.70 -13.59
CA GLY A 265 -2.73 4.80 -13.09
C GLY A 265 -2.69 5.50 -11.72
N TYR A 266 -1.53 5.51 -11.05
CA TYR A 266 -1.47 6.08 -9.69
C TYR A 266 -1.71 7.60 -9.69
N LEU A 267 -1.12 8.33 -10.63
CA LEU A 267 -1.32 9.77 -10.75
C LEU A 267 -2.76 10.14 -11.14
N GLU A 268 -3.35 9.38 -12.05
CA GLU A 268 -4.77 9.51 -12.40
C GLU A 268 -5.67 9.22 -11.19
N PHE A 269 -5.35 8.16 -10.44
CA PHE A 269 -6.08 7.82 -9.22
C PHE A 269 -6.00 8.93 -8.16
N LEU A 270 -4.82 9.52 -7.95
CA LEU A 270 -4.65 10.66 -7.06
C LEU A 270 -5.46 11.89 -7.51
N TYR A 271 -5.55 12.13 -8.83
CA TYR A 271 -6.42 13.15 -9.36
C TYR A 271 -7.89 12.88 -9.00
N LEU A 272 -8.37 11.66 -9.23
CA LEU A 272 -9.74 11.27 -8.88
C LEU A 272 -10.00 11.40 -7.37
N LEU A 273 -9.07 10.96 -6.54
CA LEU A 273 -9.18 11.02 -5.09
C LEU A 273 -9.14 12.47 -4.57
N LYS A 274 -8.25 13.29 -5.10
CA LYS A 274 -8.12 14.71 -4.74
C LYS A 274 -9.39 15.52 -5.04
N ASN A 275 -10.13 15.17 -6.10
CA ASN A 275 -11.28 15.92 -6.57
C ASN A 275 -12.63 15.31 -6.17
N CYS A 276 -12.69 14.09 -5.61
CA CYS A 276 -13.95 13.52 -5.14
C CYS A 276 -14.45 14.21 -3.87
N GLN A 277 -15.74 14.07 -3.59
CA GLN A 277 -16.34 14.53 -2.34
C GLN A 277 -16.05 13.55 -1.18
N LEU A 278 -16.06 12.26 -1.49
CA LEU A 278 -15.84 11.16 -0.55
C LEU A 278 -15.34 9.94 -1.33
N VAL A 279 -14.51 9.10 -0.72
CA VAL A 279 -14.09 7.83 -1.30
C VAL A 279 -14.68 6.64 -0.54
N MET A 280 -15.20 5.67 -1.29
CA MET A 280 -15.57 4.34 -0.82
C MET A 280 -14.49 3.35 -1.27
N THR A 281 -13.92 2.58 -0.34
CA THR A 281 -12.79 1.69 -0.67
C THR A 281 -12.72 0.45 0.19
N ASP A 282 -12.10 -0.62 -0.32
CA ASP A 282 -11.66 -1.77 0.47
C ASP A 282 -10.13 -1.82 0.63
N SER A 283 -9.42 -0.80 0.11
CA SER A 283 -7.96 -0.70 0.17
C SER A 283 -7.46 -0.04 1.46
N GLY A 284 -6.45 -0.63 2.12
CA GLY A 284 -5.77 -0.01 3.27
C GLY A 284 -5.03 1.28 2.89
N GLY A 285 -4.31 1.28 1.77
CA GLY A 285 -3.54 2.45 1.31
C GLY A 285 -4.42 3.64 0.96
N VAL A 286 -5.57 3.41 0.34
CA VAL A 286 -6.51 4.50 -0.02
C VAL A 286 -7.09 5.19 1.21
N GLN A 287 -7.27 4.49 2.34
CA GLN A 287 -7.69 5.11 3.61
C GLN A 287 -6.65 6.14 4.09
N GLU A 288 -5.35 5.82 3.94
CA GLU A 288 -4.25 6.71 4.30
C GLU A 288 -4.16 7.92 3.34
N GLU A 289 -4.23 7.67 2.04
CA GLU A 289 -4.21 8.71 1.02
C GLU A 289 -5.40 9.67 1.14
N ALA A 290 -6.58 9.13 1.45
CA ALA A 290 -7.80 9.92 1.67
C ALA A 290 -7.63 10.92 2.82
N ILE A 291 -7.14 10.49 3.99
CA ILE A 291 -6.95 11.40 5.12
C ILE A 291 -5.84 12.42 4.85
N VAL A 292 -4.77 12.04 4.13
CA VAL A 292 -3.70 12.96 3.70
C VAL A 292 -4.24 14.04 2.77
N LEU A 293 -5.15 13.70 1.86
CA LEU A 293 -5.81 14.62 0.94
C LEU A 293 -7.08 15.26 1.51
N ARG A 294 -7.38 15.01 2.80
CA ARG A 294 -8.56 15.52 3.51
C ARG A 294 -9.87 15.14 2.82
N ARG A 295 -9.98 13.90 2.37
CA ARG A 295 -11.20 13.33 1.79
C ARG A 295 -11.83 12.34 2.78
N PRO A 296 -13.12 12.49 3.08
CA PRO A 296 -13.85 11.51 3.88
C PRO A 296 -13.80 10.14 3.22
N CYS A 297 -13.73 9.09 4.02
CA CYS A 297 -13.59 7.72 3.57
C CYS A 297 -14.70 6.83 4.16
N VAL A 298 -15.25 5.93 3.36
CA VAL A 298 -16.06 4.80 3.80
C VAL A 298 -15.33 3.53 3.43
N THR A 299 -14.89 2.78 4.41
CA THR A 299 -14.16 1.52 4.20
C THR A 299 -15.14 0.36 4.12
N LEU A 300 -15.23 -0.27 2.94
CA LEU A 300 -16.14 -1.38 2.65
C LEU A 300 -15.58 -2.71 3.20
N ARG A 301 -15.23 -2.72 4.49
CA ARG A 301 -14.67 -3.87 5.22
C ARG A 301 -15.27 -3.93 6.62
N HIS A 302 -15.12 -5.09 7.28
CA HIS A 302 -15.50 -5.29 8.67
C HIS A 302 -14.37 -4.94 9.66
N VAL A 303 -13.14 -4.87 9.19
CA VAL A 303 -11.95 -4.48 9.97
C VAL A 303 -11.09 -3.48 9.22
N SER A 304 -10.26 -2.75 9.94
CA SER A 304 -9.20 -1.91 9.39
C SER A 304 -8.00 -1.93 10.33
N GLU A 305 -6.83 -1.89 9.78
CA GLU A 305 -5.56 -1.65 10.47
C GLU A 305 -5.20 -0.17 10.55
N ARG A 306 -6.07 0.73 10.04
CA ARG A 306 -5.87 2.19 9.98
C ARG A 306 -6.76 2.90 11.02
N TRP A 307 -6.63 2.49 12.28
CA TRP A 307 -7.45 2.96 13.40
C TRP A 307 -7.45 4.48 13.56
N GLU A 308 -6.34 5.14 13.25
CA GLU A 308 -6.21 6.60 13.33
C GLU A 308 -7.25 7.31 12.46
N THR A 309 -7.55 6.75 11.28
CA THR A 309 -8.55 7.32 10.36
C THR A 309 -9.96 7.25 10.95
N LEU A 310 -10.26 6.17 11.67
CA LEU A 310 -11.53 5.95 12.38
C LEU A 310 -11.64 6.87 13.60
N LEU A 311 -10.60 6.91 14.44
CA LEU A 311 -10.55 7.75 15.65
C LEU A 311 -10.67 9.24 15.35
N LEU A 312 -10.13 9.68 14.22
CA LEU A 312 -10.27 11.06 13.72
C LEU A 312 -11.59 11.32 13.00
N LYS A 313 -12.49 10.33 12.94
CA LYS A 313 -13.78 10.41 12.24
C LYS A 313 -13.64 10.80 10.75
N ALA A 314 -12.48 10.55 10.17
CA ALA A 314 -12.21 10.74 8.74
C ALA A 314 -12.63 9.53 7.91
N ASN A 315 -12.89 8.41 8.57
CA ASN A 315 -13.23 7.13 7.98
C ASN A 315 -14.28 6.41 8.83
N VAL A 316 -15.08 5.56 8.20
CA VAL A 316 -16.05 4.69 8.86
C VAL A 316 -16.06 3.32 8.18
N LEU A 317 -16.22 2.25 8.97
CA LEU A 317 -16.34 0.90 8.43
C LEU A 317 -17.79 0.61 8.02
N PHE A 318 -17.93 0.12 6.80
CA PHE A 318 -19.21 -0.32 6.26
C PHE A 318 -19.07 -1.65 5.53
N PRO A 319 -19.10 -2.79 6.21
CA PRO A 319 -19.11 -4.09 5.55
C PRO A 319 -20.40 -4.27 4.72
N LEU A 320 -20.27 -4.82 3.50
CA LEU A 320 -21.38 -4.90 2.53
C LEU A 320 -22.63 -5.66 3.04
N HIS A 321 -22.47 -6.54 4.04
CA HIS A 321 -23.57 -7.29 4.61
C HIS A 321 -24.43 -6.48 5.64
N ARG A 322 -24.06 -5.22 5.92
CA ARG A 322 -24.90 -4.34 6.75
C ARG A 322 -26.28 -4.14 6.13
N ARG A 323 -27.29 -4.08 6.98
CA ARG A 323 -28.67 -3.86 6.56
C ARG A 323 -29.02 -2.37 6.41
N ASP A 324 -28.28 -1.52 7.12
CA ASP A 324 -28.45 -0.07 7.04
C ASP A 324 -28.13 0.44 5.64
N PRO A 325 -28.80 1.48 5.15
CA PRO A 325 -28.49 2.09 3.86
C PRO A 325 -27.06 2.69 3.86
N LEU A 326 -26.26 2.39 2.84
CA LEU A 326 -24.95 3.02 2.65
C LEU A 326 -25.09 4.53 2.39
N SER A 327 -26.21 4.95 1.77
CA SER A 327 -26.53 6.37 1.56
C SER A 327 -26.50 7.19 2.84
N ASP A 328 -27.09 6.70 3.93
CA ASP A 328 -27.15 7.43 5.20
C ASP A 328 -25.75 7.65 5.80
N VAL A 329 -24.88 6.65 5.65
CA VAL A 329 -23.48 6.75 6.07
C VAL A 329 -22.71 7.73 5.19
N ILE A 330 -22.96 7.76 3.89
CA ILE A 330 -22.35 8.71 2.96
C ILE A 330 -22.75 10.13 3.32
N GLU A 331 -24.05 10.43 3.50
CA GLU A 331 -24.51 11.76 3.86
C GLU A 331 -23.88 12.25 5.18
N MET A 332 -23.81 11.38 6.19
CA MET A 332 -23.13 11.69 7.45
C MET A 332 -21.64 12.00 7.22
N MET A 333 -20.96 11.26 6.34
CA MET A 333 -19.51 11.42 6.12
C MET A 333 -19.19 12.59 5.20
N LEU A 334 -20.10 13.04 4.32
CA LEU A 334 -19.89 14.23 3.50
C LEU A 334 -19.74 15.51 4.36
N ASP A 335 -20.31 15.54 5.56
CA ASP A 335 -20.17 16.62 6.54
C ASP A 335 -18.91 16.49 7.42
N ALA A 336 -18.14 15.41 7.27
CA ALA A 336 -16.96 15.17 8.10
C ALA A 336 -15.86 16.20 7.85
N LYS A 337 -15.37 16.83 8.94
CA LYS A 337 -14.26 17.77 8.88
C LYS A 337 -12.95 17.08 9.25
N ILE A 338 -12.04 16.97 8.29
CA ILE A 338 -10.73 16.36 8.49
C ILE A 338 -9.71 17.46 8.78
N GLU A 339 -9.43 17.67 10.06
CA GLU A 339 -8.59 18.79 10.50
C GLU A 339 -7.09 18.50 10.35
N ARG A 340 -6.67 17.24 10.54
CA ARG A 340 -5.25 16.87 10.54
C ARG A 340 -5.01 15.51 9.93
N ASN A 341 -3.77 15.33 9.46
CA ASN A 341 -3.20 14.05 9.08
C ASN A 341 -2.46 13.46 10.30
N PRO A 342 -2.71 12.20 10.70
CA PRO A 342 -2.07 11.58 11.86
C PRO A 342 -0.64 11.08 11.58
N TYR A 343 -0.22 11.01 10.32
CA TYR A 343 0.98 10.30 9.87
C TYR A 343 2.24 11.19 9.77
N GLY A 344 2.18 12.42 10.24
CA GLY A 344 3.34 13.33 10.29
C GLY A 344 3.61 14.06 8.96
N GLU A 345 4.83 14.60 8.84
CA GLU A 345 5.32 15.34 7.68
C GLU A 345 6.83 15.13 7.52
N ASN A 346 7.36 15.23 6.28
CA ASN A 346 8.76 14.98 5.94
C ASN A 346 9.27 13.65 6.52
N VAL A 347 8.47 12.61 6.33
CA VAL A 347 8.68 11.30 6.96
C VAL A 347 9.92 10.62 6.38
N ALA A 348 10.10 10.67 5.06
CA ALA A 348 11.27 10.08 4.39
C ALA A 348 12.59 10.69 4.86
N GLY A 349 12.64 12.02 5.05
CA GLY A 349 13.84 12.72 5.55
C GLY A 349 14.18 12.34 6.99
N ARG A 350 13.16 12.26 7.87
CA ARG A 350 13.36 11.82 9.27
C ARG A 350 13.78 10.36 9.35
N MET A 351 13.17 9.50 8.53
CA MET A 351 13.48 8.07 8.49
C MET A 351 14.90 7.82 7.98
N LEU A 352 15.36 8.58 6.96
CA LEU A 352 16.76 8.54 6.52
C LEU A 352 17.72 8.86 7.66
N HIS A 353 17.42 9.88 8.48
CA HIS A 353 18.27 10.25 9.62
C HIS A 353 18.38 9.10 10.63
N LEU A 354 17.26 8.49 11.02
CA LEU A 354 17.25 7.33 11.92
C LEU A 354 17.99 6.12 11.34
N ILE A 355 17.83 5.85 10.04
CA ILE A 355 18.55 4.75 9.38
C ILE A 355 20.05 5.01 9.44
N LYS A 356 20.51 6.25 9.21
CA LYS A 356 21.94 6.61 9.34
C LYS A 356 22.49 6.39 10.74
N GLU A 357 21.70 6.67 11.80
CA GLU A 357 22.11 6.41 13.19
C GLU A 357 22.25 4.91 13.47
N ILE A 358 21.43 4.06 12.85
CA ILE A 358 21.49 2.59 12.98
C ILE A 358 22.69 2.01 12.23
N THR A 359 23.10 2.64 11.11
CA THR A 359 24.12 2.12 10.20
C THR A 359 25.55 2.63 10.50
N GLN A 360 25.70 3.52 11.46
CA GLN A 360 27.01 4.01 11.98
C GLN A 360 27.53 3.09 13.10
#